data_a442acea507c563d35d83d8e01a21346
#
_entry.id   a442acea507c563d35d83d8e01a21346
#
_cell.length_a   1.000
_cell.length_b   1.000
_cell.length_c   1.000
_cell.angle_alpha   90.00
_cell.angle_beta   90.00
_cell.angle_gamma   90.00
#
_symmetry.space_group_name_H-M   'P 1'
#
loop_
_entity.id
_entity.type
_entity.pdbx_description
1 polymer ?
#
loop_
_entity_poly.entity_id
_entity_poly.type
_entity_poly.pdbx_seq_one_letter_code
_entity_poly.pdbx_strand_id
1 'polypeptide(L)'
;MNCKFHTDKESVTKCAVCGAEMCSKCKEYPYYCNDKDEPYCLDCSLQAAELELENQKEWRKFFLIRGIIASVIWFVGLGLFGIFGEDFAPIAIVLMIGAVIFLLISMGKEFAKGVVFVSDDFSGKVKTFFLVALFCPFYVIFLLILDKSNIRKANKKVKKIKSDLNTN
;
A
#
# COMPACT_ATOMS: atom_id res chain seq x y z
N MET A 1 14.02 27.53 25.61
CA MET A 1 13.08 26.41 25.92
C MET A 1 13.81 25.12 25.62
N ASN A 2 13.55 24.05 26.39
CA ASN A 2 14.23 22.78 26.18
C ASN A 2 13.39 21.82 25.31
N CYS A 3 14.06 20.89 24.66
CA CYS A 3 13.39 19.86 23.86
C CYS A 3 12.49 18.99 24.76
N LYS A 4 11.28 18.64 24.27
CA LYS A 4 10.33 17.79 24.99
C LYS A 4 10.92 16.41 25.36
N PHE A 5 11.77 15.83 24.50
CA PHE A 5 12.33 14.47 24.64
C PHE A 5 13.78 14.45 25.14
N HIS A 6 14.49 15.58 25.07
CA HIS A 6 15.87 15.72 25.50
C HIS A 6 15.96 16.99 26.37
N THR A 7 15.60 16.86 27.62
CA THR A 7 15.46 17.98 28.54
C THR A 7 16.79 18.71 28.81
N ASP A 8 17.90 18.07 28.50
CA ASP A 8 19.27 18.59 28.56
C ASP A 8 19.68 19.45 27.35
N LYS A 9 18.82 19.50 26.30
CA LYS A 9 19.13 20.18 25.03
C LYS A 9 18.18 21.31 24.76
N GLU A 10 18.73 22.43 24.26
CA GLU A 10 17.92 23.55 23.80
C GLU A 10 17.13 23.19 22.55
N SER A 11 15.93 23.74 22.46
CA SER A 11 15.07 23.58 21.29
C SER A 11 15.54 24.49 20.15
N VAL A 12 15.52 23.97 18.93
CA VAL A 12 15.87 24.69 17.69
C VAL A 12 14.71 24.75 16.71
N THR A 13 13.65 23.96 16.92
CA THR A 13 12.46 23.91 16.06
C THR A 13 11.24 23.42 16.82
N LYS A 14 10.09 23.47 16.18
CA LYS A 14 8.82 22.99 16.73
C LYS A 14 8.24 21.87 15.87
N CYS A 15 7.51 20.98 16.52
CA CYS A 15 6.77 19.94 15.80
C CYS A 15 5.67 20.57 14.93
N ALA A 16 5.60 20.20 13.65
CA ALA A 16 4.60 20.70 12.71
C ALA A 16 3.15 20.34 13.08
N VAL A 17 2.94 19.32 13.93
CA VAL A 17 1.61 18.84 14.32
C VAL A 17 1.16 19.43 15.66
N CYS A 18 1.95 19.25 16.71
CA CYS A 18 1.56 19.61 18.07
C CYS A 18 2.29 20.84 18.64
N GLY A 19 3.22 21.44 17.90
CA GLY A 19 4.00 22.61 18.35
C GLY A 19 5.04 22.32 19.45
N ALA A 20 5.26 21.05 19.81
CA ALA A 20 6.24 20.68 20.85
C ALA A 20 7.66 21.09 20.43
N GLU A 21 8.42 21.60 21.40
CA GLU A 21 9.80 22.03 21.22
C GLU A 21 10.73 20.83 20.93
N MET A 22 11.61 20.95 19.94
CA MET A 22 12.48 19.90 19.44
C MET A 22 13.91 20.40 19.30
N CYS A 23 14.90 19.61 19.74
CA CYS A 23 16.33 19.92 19.60
C CYS A 23 16.85 19.59 18.18
N SER A 24 18.11 19.93 17.93
CA SER A 24 18.80 19.66 16.66
C SER A 24 18.78 18.16 16.29
N LYS A 25 19.00 17.27 17.26
CA LYS A 25 18.96 15.81 17.04
C LYS A 25 17.59 15.33 16.56
N CYS A 26 16.50 15.82 17.16
CA CYS A 26 15.13 15.49 16.73
C CYS A 26 14.79 16.06 15.36
N LYS A 27 15.37 17.20 14.99
CA LYS A 27 15.20 17.84 13.68
C LYS A 27 15.98 17.11 12.58
N GLU A 28 17.21 16.68 12.88
CA GLU A 28 18.12 16.09 11.87
C GLU A 28 17.66 14.70 11.42
N TYR A 29 17.02 13.93 12.30
CA TYR A 29 16.55 12.57 12.01
C TYR A 29 15.06 12.38 12.31
N PRO A 30 14.16 13.14 11.65
CA PRO A 30 12.74 12.99 11.88
C PRO A 30 12.23 11.69 11.23
N TYR A 31 11.29 11.02 11.89
CA TYR A 31 10.60 9.86 11.30
C TYR A 31 9.56 10.26 10.26
N TYR A 32 8.96 11.44 10.43
CA TYR A 32 7.97 12.03 9.54
C TYR A 32 8.15 13.54 9.45
N CYS A 33 7.81 14.08 8.28
CA CYS A 33 7.71 15.51 8.00
C CYS A 33 6.39 15.80 7.31
N ASN A 34 5.95 17.06 7.34
CA ASN A 34 4.85 17.52 6.50
C ASN A 34 5.34 17.82 5.06
N ASP A 35 4.43 18.29 4.19
CA ASP A 35 4.73 18.65 2.79
C ASP A 35 5.73 19.82 2.65
N LYS A 36 6.02 20.54 3.75
CA LYS A 36 7.00 21.64 3.82
C LYS A 36 8.32 21.21 4.46
N ASP A 37 8.57 19.92 4.59
CA ASP A 37 9.74 19.36 5.27
C ASP A 37 9.90 19.75 6.76
N GLU A 38 8.79 20.19 7.39
CA GLU A 38 8.81 20.46 8.83
C GLU A 38 8.65 19.15 9.61
N PRO A 39 9.52 18.91 10.62
CA PRO A 39 9.59 17.62 11.29
C PRO A 39 8.45 17.39 12.29
N TYR A 40 8.07 16.12 12.47
CA TYR A 40 7.17 15.68 13.52
C TYR A 40 7.97 15.24 14.76
N CYS A 41 7.47 15.52 15.95
CA CYS A 41 8.05 14.98 17.18
C CYS A 41 7.81 13.45 17.29
N LEU A 42 8.48 12.78 18.23
CA LEU A 42 8.40 11.33 18.38
C LEU A 42 6.96 10.84 18.62
N ASP A 43 6.17 11.53 19.48
CA ASP A 43 4.78 11.16 19.75
C ASP A 43 3.90 11.27 18.49
N CYS A 44 4.00 12.41 17.76
CA CYS A 44 3.24 12.60 16.53
C CYS A 44 3.69 11.64 15.43
N SER A 45 5.00 11.32 15.37
CA SER A 45 5.53 10.32 14.46
C SER A 45 5.02 8.91 14.79
N LEU A 46 4.86 8.58 16.07
CA LEU A 46 4.29 7.31 16.48
C LEU A 46 2.81 7.21 16.05
N GLN A 47 2.01 8.23 16.32
CA GLN A 47 0.61 8.26 15.89
C GLN A 47 0.47 8.13 14.37
N ALA A 48 1.29 8.85 13.61
CA ALA A 48 1.29 8.75 12.15
C ALA A 48 1.68 7.34 11.67
N ALA A 49 2.68 6.71 12.31
CA ALA A 49 3.12 5.37 11.97
C ALA A 49 2.08 4.29 12.32
N GLU A 50 1.38 4.44 13.43
CA GLU A 50 0.31 3.54 13.85
C GLU A 50 -0.89 3.65 12.91
N LEU A 51 -1.29 4.86 12.54
CA LEU A 51 -2.36 5.10 11.56
C LEU A 51 -2.01 4.53 10.18
N GLU A 52 -0.77 4.75 9.72
CA GLU A 52 -0.29 4.16 8.46
C GLU A 52 -0.37 2.63 8.48
N LEU A 53 0.06 2.01 9.59
CA LEU A 53 0.01 0.57 9.77
C LEU A 53 -1.43 0.02 9.79
N GLU A 54 -2.34 0.71 10.45
CA GLU A 54 -3.76 0.34 10.53
C GLU A 54 -4.41 0.43 9.14
N ASN A 55 -4.21 1.54 8.44
CA ASN A 55 -4.67 1.72 7.07
C ASN A 55 -4.14 0.61 6.14
N GLN A 56 -2.85 0.25 6.24
CA GLN A 56 -2.29 -0.85 5.44
C GLN A 56 -2.92 -2.20 5.76
N LYS A 57 -3.25 -2.47 7.04
CA LYS A 57 -3.92 -3.72 7.44
C LYS A 57 -5.37 -3.78 6.92
N GLU A 58 -6.10 -2.68 6.98
CA GLU A 58 -7.46 -2.58 6.44
C GLU A 58 -7.47 -2.76 4.93
N TRP A 59 -6.58 -2.05 4.22
CA TRP A 59 -6.38 -2.21 2.78
C TRP A 59 -6.12 -3.66 2.40
N ARG A 60 -5.27 -4.36 3.16
CA ARG A 60 -4.97 -5.77 2.91
C ARG A 60 -6.19 -6.67 3.03
N LYS A 61 -7.01 -6.50 4.07
CA LYS A 61 -8.26 -7.29 4.23
C LYS A 61 -9.18 -7.09 3.03
N PHE A 62 -9.39 -5.83 2.68
CA PHE A 62 -10.22 -5.44 1.56
C PHE A 62 -9.72 -6.00 0.22
N PHE A 63 -8.40 -5.91 -0.01
CA PHE A 63 -7.72 -6.43 -1.19
C PHE A 63 -7.84 -7.95 -1.28
N LEU A 64 -7.65 -8.66 -0.17
CA LEU A 64 -7.68 -10.11 -0.13
C LEU A 64 -9.06 -10.65 -0.53
N ILE A 65 -10.13 -10.10 0.04
CA ILE A 65 -11.50 -10.53 -0.29
C ILE A 65 -11.80 -10.33 -1.78
N ARG A 66 -11.51 -9.16 -2.31
CA ARG A 66 -11.78 -8.83 -3.71
C ARG A 66 -10.89 -9.58 -4.68
N GLY A 67 -9.63 -9.78 -4.33
CA GLY A 67 -8.70 -10.60 -5.09
C GLY A 67 -9.14 -12.06 -5.18
N ILE A 68 -9.66 -12.63 -4.09
CA ILE A 68 -10.23 -13.99 -4.09
C ILE A 68 -11.46 -14.05 -5.01
N ILE A 69 -12.40 -13.10 -4.89
CA ILE A 69 -13.61 -13.07 -5.73
C ILE A 69 -13.20 -13.01 -7.21
N ALA A 70 -12.31 -12.10 -7.58
CA ALA A 70 -11.84 -11.98 -8.96
C ALA A 70 -11.15 -13.25 -9.46
N SER A 71 -10.33 -13.89 -8.61
CA SER A 71 -9.65 -15.14 -8.97
C SER A 71 -10.64 -16.29 -9.17
N VAL A 72 -11.68 -16.38 -8.34
CA VAL A 72 -12.74 -17.39 -8.52
C VAL A 72 -13.47 -17.17 -9.84
N ILE A 73 -13.89 -15.94 -10.16
CA ILE A 73 -14.56 -15.63 -11.43
C ILE A 73 -13.64 -16.01 -12.60
N TRP A 74 -12.35 -15.70 -12.51
CA TRP A 74 -11.36 -16.00 -13.55
C TRP A 74 -11.19 -17.52 -13.75
N PHE A 75 -11.10 -18.32 -12.67
CA PHE A 75 -10.97 -19.76 -12.74
C PHE A 75 -12.25 -20.44 -13.25
N VAL A 76 -13.43 -19.89 -12.93
CA VAL A 76 -14.70 -20.36 -13.50
C VAL A 76 -14.69 -20.16 -15.02
N GLY A 77 -14.26 -18.99 -15.51
CA GLY A 77 -14.10 -18.76 -16.95
C GLY A 77 -13.16 -19.76 -17.61
N LEU A 78 -11.99 -19.98 -17.01
CA LEU A 78 -11.01 -20.94 -17.52
C LEU A 78 -11.55 -22.39 -17.51
N GLY A 79 -12.27 -22.78 -16.45
CA GLY A 79 -12.91 -24.10 -16.34
C GLY A 79 -13.98 -24.33 -17.40
N LEU A 80 -14.82 -23.34 -17.68
CA LEU A 80 -15.81 -23.41 -18.75
C LEU A 80 -15.15 -23.62 -20.11
N PHE A 81 -14.08 -22.89 -20.40
CA PHE A 81 -13.31 -23.06 -21.64
C PHE A 81 -12.69 -24.47 -21.73
N GLY A 82 -12.12 -24.98 -20.63
CA GLY A 82 -11.48 -26.30 -20.61
C GLY A 82 -12.44 -27.49 -20.74
N ILE A 83 -13.68 -27.35 -20.22
CA ILE A 83 -14.68 -28.44 -20.23
C ILE A 83 -15.49 -28.43 -21.52
N PHE A 84 -15.91 -27.27 -21.99
CA PHE A 84 -16.86 -27.13 -23.09
C PHE A 84 -16.22 -26.69 -24.43
N GLY A 85 -14.90 -26.41 -24.42
CA GLY A 85 -14.15 -26.08 -25.62
C GLY A 85 -14.52 -24.72 -26.23
N GLU A 86 -14.42 -24.66 -27.57
CA GLU A 86 -14.55 -23.42 -28.34
C GLU A 86 -15.98 -22.83 -28.29
N ASP A 87 -17.00 -23.63 -28.08
CA ASP A 87 -18.39 -23.16 -28.03
C ASP A 87 -18.64 -22.18 -26.87
N PHE A 88 -17.90 -22.32 -25.77
CA PHE A 88 -18.01 -21.45 -24.61
C PHE A 88 -16.88 -20.40 -24.51
N ALA A 89 -15.97 -20.34 -25.48
CA ALA A 89 -14.87 -19.39 -25.49
C ALA A 89 -15.31 -17.92 -25.31
N PRO A 90 -16.39 -17.43 -25.96
CA PRO A 90 -16.83 -16.05 -25.77
C PRO A 90 -17.24 -15.75 -24.31
N ILE A 91 -17.94 -16.68 -23.66
CA ILE A 91 -18.38 -16.54 -22.27
C ILE A 91 -17.19 -16.56 -21.33
N ALA A 92 -16.23 -17.47 -21.55
CA ALA A 92 -15.01 -17.56 -20.77
C ALA A 92 -14.19 -16.26 -20.83
N ILE A 93 -14.03 -15.69 -22.04
CA ILE A 93 -13.33 -14.42 -22.25
C ILE A 93 -14.04 -13.27 -21.52
N VAL A 94 -15.36 -13.19 -21.62
CA VAL A 94 -16.16 -12.17 -20.92
C VAL A 94 -15.97 -12.27 -19.39
N LEU A 95 -15.98 -13.47 -18.82
CA LEU A 95 -15.74 -13.69 -17.39
C LEU A 95 -14.32 -13.28 -16.97
N MET A 96 -13.32 -13.65 -17.75
CA MET A 96 -11.91 -13.28 -17.48
C MET A 96 -11.69 -11.76 -17.53
N ILE A 97 -12.23 -11.09 -18.56
CA ILE A 97 -12.18 -9.63 -18.66
C ILE A 97 -12.99 -8.99 -17.53
N GLY A 98 -14.17 -9.53 -17.24
CA GLY A 98 -15.03 -9.08 -16.14
C GLY A 98 -14.32 -9.13 -14.78
N ALA A 99 -13.52 -10.17 -14.50
CA ALA A 99 -12.72 -10.26 -13.29
C ALA A 99 -11.71 -9.11 -13.18
N VAL A 100 -11.05 -8.75 -14.28
CA VAL A 100 -10.08 -7.63 -14.30
C VAL A 100 -10.79 -6.29 -14.16
N ILE A 101 -11.91 -6.08 -14.84
CA ILE A 101 -12.74 -4.88 -14.70
C ILE A 101 -13.22 -4.74 -13.24
N PHE A 102 -13.68 -5.84 -12.64
CA PHE A 102 -14.07 -5.87 -11.23
C PHE A 102 -12.94 -5.43 -10.31
N LEU A 103 -11.70 -5.91 -10.54
CA LEU A 103 -10.53 -5.47 -9.77
C LEU A 103 -10.25 -3.98 -9.99
N LEU A 104 -10.28 -3.49 -11.23
CA LEU A 104 -10.07 -2.07 -11.56
C LEU A 104 -11.07 -1.16 -10.84
N ILE A 105 -12.36 -1.49 -10.89
CA ILE A 105 -13.42 -0.72 -10.25
C ILE A 105 -13.31 -0.80 -8.73
N SER A 106 -13.07 -2.00 -8.21
CA SER A 106 -13.11 -2.26 -6.79
C SER A 106 -11.86 -1.83 -6.03
N MET A 107 -10.72 -1.80 -6.68
CA MET A 107 -9.42 -1.43 -6.09
C MET A 107 -8.93 -0.05 -6.51
N GLY A 108 -9.61 0.58 -7.47
CA GLY A 108 -9.41 1.98 -7.86
C GLY A 108 -7.95 2.31 -8.21
N LYS A 109 -7.50 3.45 -7.69
CA LYS A 109 -6.19 4.03 -8.01
C LYS A 109 -4.99 3.12 -7.70
N GLU A 110 -5.08 2.24 -6.68
CA GLU A 110 -3.95 1.39 -6.28
C GLU A 110 -3.69 0.25 -7.27
N PHE A 111 -4.75 -0.36 -7.79
CA PHE A 111 -4.61 -1.34 -8.87
C PHE A 111 -4.19 -0.68 -10.19
N ALA A 112 -4.77 0.48 -10.50
CA ALA A 112 -4.40 1.27 -11.67
C ALA A 112 -2.93 1.70 -11.66
N LYS A 113 -2.39 2.10 -10.50
CA LYS A 113 -0.96 2.39 -10.34
C LYS A 113 -0.10 1.19 -10.71
N GLY A 114 -0.45 -0.01 -10.26
CA GLY A 114 0.28 -1.24 -10.62
C GLY A 114 0.26 -1.53 -12.13
N VAL A 115 -0.85 -1.28 -12.81
CA VAL A 115 -0.98 -1.44 -14.27
C VAL A 115 -0.28 -0.32 -15.04
N VAL A 116 -0.33 0.92 -14.54
CA VAL A 116 0.25 2.11 -15.20
C VAL A 116 1.77 2.17 -15.02
N PHE A 117 2.32 1.55 -13.96
CA PHE A 117 3.76 1.61 -13.66
C PHE A 117 4.66 0.90 -14.69
N VAL A 118 4.08 0.09 -15.59
CA VAL A 118 4.85 -0.72 -16.54
C VAL A 118 5.10 -0.04 -17.88
N SER A 119 4.34 1.02 -18.22
CA SER A 119 4.55 1.72 -19.50
C SER A 119 3.88 3.10 -19.55
N ASP A 120 4.61 4.09 -20.04
CA ASP A 120 4.10 5.46 -20.28
C ASP A 120 3.30 5.55 -21.60
N ASP A 121 3.48 4.58 -22.52
CA ASP A 121 2.84 4.54 -23.82
C ASP A 121 1.49 3.82 -23.77
N PHE A 122 0.51 4.32 -24.56
CA PHE A 122 -0.84 3.75 -24.65
C PHE A 122 -0.81 2.27 -25.09
N SER A 123 0.01 1.92 -26.08
CA SER A 123 0.18 0.55 -26.54
C SER A 123 0.70 -0.39 -25.44
N GLY A 124 1.64 0.10 -24.63
CA GLY A 124 2.17 -0.63 -23.48
C GLY A 124 1.12 -0.85 -22.39
N LYS A 125 0.27 0.15 -22.11
CA LYS A 125 -0.83 0.02 -21.13
C LYS A 125 -1.84 -1.03 -21.56
N VAL A 126 -2.19 -1.09 -22.85
CA VAL A 126 -3.10 -2.11 -23.41
C VAL A 126 -2.46 -3.50 -23.28
N LYS A 127 -1.20 -3.68 -23.65
CA LYS A 127 -0.49 -4.96 -23.50
C LYS A 127 -0.43 -5.41 -22.05
N THR A 128 -0.12 -4.49 -21.12
CA THR A 128 -0.09 -4.78 -19.68
C THR A 128 -1.47 -5.18 -19.16
N PHE A 129 -2.55 -4.52 -19.63
CA PHE A 129 -3.91 -4.89 -19.27
C PHE A 129 -4.23 -6.33 -19.67
N PHE A 130 -3.92 -6.73 -20.92
CA PHE A 130 -4.13 -8.10 -21.38
C PHE A 130 -3.27 -9.10 -20.61
N LEU A 131 -2.03 -8.76 -20.28
CA LEU A 131 -1.16 -9.62 -19.51
C LEU A 131 -1.68 -9.81 -18.08
N VAL A 132 -2.17 -8.75 -17.43
CA VAL A 132 -2.83 -8.82 -16.13
C VAL A 132 -4.15 -9.61 -16.22
N ALA A 133 -4.91 -9.48 -17.30
CA ALA A 133 -6.13 -10.25 -17.54
C ALA A 133 -5.83 -11.75 -17.62
N LEU A 134 -4.76 -12.12 -18.33
CA LEU A 134 -4.34 -13.51 -18.52
C LEU A 134 -3.81 -14.14 -17.22
N PHE A 135 -3.09 -13.36 -16.42
CA PHE A 135 -2.42 -13.82 -15.18
C PHE A 135 -3.06 -13.26 -13.91
N CYS A 136 -4.33 -12.89 -13.95
CA CYS A 136 -5.04 -12.23 -12.84
C CYS A 136 -4.81 -12.88 -11.46
N PRO A 137 -4.94 -14.21 -11.25
CA PRO A 137 -4.72 -14.81 -9.94
C PRO A 137 -3.26 -14.67 -9.45
N PHE A 138 -2.30 -14.81 -10.35
CA PHE A 138 -0.87 -14.67 -10.02
C PHE A 138 -0.54 -13.22 -9.67
N TYR A 139 -1.14 -12.26 -10.36
CA TYR A 139 -0.98 -10.85 -10.05
C TYR A 139 -1.54 -10.50 -8.67
N VAL A 140 -2.70 -11.05 -8.30
CA VAL A 140 -3.26 -10.90 -6.95
C VAL A 140 -2.32 -11.46 -5.88
N ILE A 141 -1.77 -12.65 -6.10
CA ILE A 141 -0.80 -13.27 -5.18
C ILE A 141 0.45 -12.39 -5.04
N PHE A 142 0.99 -11.89 -6.15
CA PHE A 142 2.15 -10.99 -6.16
C PHE A 142 1.91 -9.73 -5.34
N LEU A 143 0.75 -9.08 -5.52
CA LEU A 143 0.38 -7.91 -4.74
C LEU A 143 0.23 -8.21 -3.24
N LEU A 144 -0.32 -9.36 -2.88
CA LEU A 144 -0.42 -9.80 -1.47
C LEU A 144 0.95 -10.02 -0.83
N ILE A 145 1.94 -10.48 -1.60
CA ILE A 145 3.32 -10.64 -1.12
C ILE A 145 3.96 -9.28 -0.87
N LEU A 146 3.81 -8.34 -1.82
CA LEU A 146 4.32 -6.97 -1.69
C LEU A 146 3.71 -6.26 -0.47
N ASP A 147 2.40 -6.37 -0.30
CA ASP A 147 1.69 -5.77 0.82
C ASP A 147 2.16 -6.34 2.17
N LYS A 148 2.40 -7.66 2.26
CA LYS A 148 2.99 -8.29 3.46
C LYS A 148 4.37 -7.70 3.79
N SER A 149 5.18 -7.39 2.77
CA SER A 149 6.48 -6.73 2.95
C SER A 149 6.32 -5.32 3.50
N ASN A 150 5.37 -4.53 2.97
CA ASN A 150 5.09 -3.16 3.40
C ASN A 150 4.59 -3.12 4.85
N ILE A 151 3.66 -4.00 5.22
CA ILE A 151 3.18 -4.13 6.61
C ILE A 151 4.34 -4.50 7.56
N ARG A 152 5.26 -5.37 7.14
CA ARG A 152 6.44 -5.70 7.95
C ARG A 152 7.36 -4.49 8.16
N LYS A 153 7.56 -3.68 7.12
CA LYS A 153 8.36 -2.44 7.21
C LYS A 153 7.70 -1.43 8.14
N ALA A 154 6.38 -1.21 8.00
CA ALA A 154 5.61 -0.33 8.88
C ALA A 154 5.66 -0.79 10.34
N ASN A 155 5.47 -2.08 10.61
CA ASN A 155 5.62 -2.65 11.96
C ASN A 155 7.02 -2.42 12.56
N LYS A 156 8.09 -2.58 11.75
CA LYS A 156 9.45 -2.31 12.21
C LYS A 156 9.64 -0.83 12.55
N LYS A 157 9.06 0.07 11.74
CA LYS A 157 9.11 1.52 11.96
C LYS A 157 8.41 1.90 13.28
N VAL A 158 7.20 1.39 13.52
CA VAL A 158 6.47 1.60 14.79
C VAL A 158 7.28 1.10 16.00
N LYS A 159 7.83 -0.12 15.90
CA LYS A 159 8.67 -0.68 16.99
C LYS A 159 9.90 0.17 17.29
N LYS A 160 10.55 0.69 16.24
CA LYS A 160 11.73 1.55 16.37
C LYS A 160 11.37 2.87 17.08
N ILE A 161 10.29 3.54 16.66
CA ILE A 161 9.83 4.79 17.29
C ILE A 161 9.48 4.54 18.76
N LYS A 162 8.81 3.43 19.09
CA LYS A 162 8.50 3.05 20.49
C LYS A 162 9.75 2.81 21.32
N SER A 163 10.78 2.17 20.76
CA SER A 163 12.04 1.99 21.49
C SER A 163 12.73 3.33 21.76
N ASP A 164 12.73 4.24 20.80
CA ASP A 164 13.35 5.55 20.97
C ASP A 164 12.59 6.45 21.96
N LEU A 165 11.27 6.27 22.08
CA LEU A 165 10.46 6.92 23.13
C LEU A 165 10.78 6.41 24.53
N ASN A 166 11.09 5.12 24.69
CA ASN A 166 11.38 4.51 25.99
C ASN A 166 12.81 4.71 26.44
N THR A 167 13.72 5.10 25.55
CA THR A 167 15.14 5.33 25.85
C THR A 167 15.48 6.80 26.15
N ASN A 168 14.54 7.71 25.95
CA ASN A 168 14.64 9.14 26.23
C ASN A 168 13.81 9.53 27.43
#